data_58db7457b5948a13442a815f982ba283
#
_entry.id   58db7457b5948a13442a815f982ba283
#
_cell.length_a   1.000
_cell.length_b   1.000
_cell.length_c   1.000
_cell.angle_alpha   90.00
_cell.angle_beta   90.00
_cell.angle_gamma   90.00
#
_symmetry.space_group_name_H-M   'P 1'
#
loop_
_entity.id
_entity.type
_entity.pdbx_description
1 polymer ?
#
loop_
_entity_poly.entity_id
_entity_poly.type
_entity_poly.pdbx_seq_one_letter_code
_entity_poly.pdbx_strand_id
1 'polypeptide(L)'
;MLTASLAVCALPAFAQQSSALAATAGALPSATSLRNDSADAPQPSASNMLPEAMTLSDRALLLATDLNRLLGQGQDVALSKTDMPVAEQGRIKGMLQRALALLGTPYRWGGTSPDQGFDCSGLVGYVFRNALGIELPRVSREMAKTGEVIARDSMTEGDLVFFGRRGRVDHVGIYLGEGRFVHAPRTGKDVTVSSLDSGYWSGKFMEARRVDGI
;
A
#
# COMPACT_ATOMS: atom_id res chain seq x y z
N MET A 1 39.90 -51.57 23.55
CA MET A 1 40.58 -51.30 22.26
C MET A 1 39.56 -51.07 21.19
N LEU A 2 39.19 -49.84 20.93
CA LEU A 2 38.41 -49.43 19.77
C LEU A 2 38.95 -48.14 19.23
N THR A 3 39.43 -48.18 18.02
CA THR A 3 40.11 -47.13 17.28
C THR A 3 39.08 -46.12 16.70
N ALA A 4 39.29 -44.86 17.03
CA ALA A 4 38.56 -43.75 16.46
C ALA A 4 39.07 -43.45 15.03
N SER A 5 38.16 -43.43 14.05
CA SER A 5 38.47 -42.99 12.69
C SER A 5 37.92 -41.57 12.49
N LEU A 6 38.83 -40.64 12.36
CA LEU A 6 38.55 -39.25 11.99
C LEU A 6 38.40 -39.16 10.46
N ALA A 7 37.22 -38.86 9.98
CA ALA A 7 37.01 -38.49 8.59
C ALA A 7 37.05 -36.95 8.47
N VAL A 8 38.10 -36.45 7.87
CA VAL A 8 38.25 -35.05 7.43
C VAL A 8 37.55 -34.93 6.06
N CYS A 9 36.46 -34.19 5.97
CA CYS A 9 35.85 -33.80 4.71
C CYS A 9 36.32 -32.38 4.34
N ALA A 10 37.03 -32.30 3.23
CA ALA A 10 37.52 -31.09 2.62
C ALA A 10 36.40 -30.27 1.97
N LEU A 11 36.46 -28.95 2.15
CA LEU A 11 35.62 -27.96 1.48
C LEU A 11 36.17 -27.68 0.06
N PRO A 12 35.36 -27.58 -0.99
CA PRO A 12 35.78 -26.97 -2.23
C PRO A 12 35.63 -25.43 -2.15
N ALA A 13 36.73 -24.76 -2.39
CA ALA A 13 36.82 -23.33 -2.66
C ALA A 13 36.18 -23.04 -4.03
N PHE A 14 35.14 -22.23 -4.06
CA PHE A 14 34.66 -21.67 -5.33
C PHE A 14 35.29 -20.31 -5.55
N ALA A 15 36.03 -20.23 -6.66
CA ALA A 15 36.78 -19.09 -7.15
C ALA A 15 35.84 -17.94 -7.55
N GLN A 16 36.24 -16.73 -7.13
CA GLN A 16 35.77 -15.47 -7.66
C GLN A 16 36.15 -15.34 -9.14
N GLN A 17 35.20 -15.06 -9.98
CA GLN A 17 35.44 -14.49 -11.30
C GLN A 17 34.92 -13.04 -11.31
N SER A 18 35.87 -12.14 -11.20
CA SER A 18 35.73 -10.75 -11.57
C SER A 18 35.76 -10.66 -13.10
N SER A 19 34.74 -10.10 -13.70
CA SER A 19 34.79 -9.64 -15.09
C SER A 19 34.52 -8.15 -15.09
N ALA A 20 35.58 -7.41 -15.30
CA ALA A 20 35.58 -5.99 -15.60
C ALA A 20 35.44 -5.77 -17.12
N LEU A 21 35.00 -4.53 -17.45
CA LEU A 21 35.12 -3.82 -18.73
C LEU A 21 34.01 -4.12 -19.75
N ALA A 22 33.30 -3.11 -20.28
CA ALA A 22 33.89 -1.98 -21.03
C ALA A 22 32.94 -0.78 -21.09
N ALA A 23 33.49 0.38 -20.88
CA ALA A 23 32.91 1.66 -21.26
C ALA A 23 32.92 1.81 -22.79
N THR A 24 31.79 2.18 -23.37
CA THR A 24 31.78 2.71 -24.73
C THR A 24 31.08 4.08 -24.71
N ALA A 25 31.88 5.10 -24.84
CA ALA A 25 31.47 6.46 -25.14
C ALA A 25 31.00 6.53 -26.59
N GLY A 26 29.82 7.02 -26.82
CA GLY A 26 29.22 7.27 -28.12
C GLY A 26 28.57 8.67 -28.13
N ALA A 27 29.34 9.63 -28.54
CA ALA A 27 29.12 10.83 -29.33
C ALA A 27 27.67 11.35 -29.50
N LEU A 28 27.51 12.60 -29.09
CA LEU A 28 26.45 13.54 -29.51
C LEU A 28 26.72 13.96 -30.96
N PRO A 29 25.69 14.21 -31.76
CA PRO A 29 25.78 15.16 -32.85
C PRO A 29 25.11 16.47 -32.51
N SER A 30 25.81 17.50 -32.90
CA SER A 30 25.60 18.91 -32.76
C SER A 30 24.36 19.44 -33.46
N ALA A 31 23.98 20.61 -32.95
CA ALA A 31 23.05 21.61 -33.45
C ALA A 31 23.09 21.82 -34.96
N THR A 32 21.90 21.99 -35.54
CA THR A 32 21.74 22.80 -36.74
C THR A 32 20.60 23.77 -36.53
N SER A 33 21.00 25.04 -36.41
CA SER A 33 20.23 26.24 -36.58
C SER A 33 19.74 26.30 -38.03
N LEU A 34 18.51 26.72 -38.26
CA LEU A 34 18.14 27.58 -39.41
C LEU A 34 16.66 28.01 -39.30
N ARG A 35 16.58 29.29 -39.17
CA ARG A 35 15.75 30.29 -39.93
C ARG A 35 14.28 30.44 -39.59
N ASN A 36 14.08 31.69 -39.19
CA ASN A 36 12.91 32.55 -39.41
C ASN A 36 12.27 32.34 -40.77
N ASP A 37 10.96 32.24 -40.79
CA ASP A 37 10.17 32.96 -41.77
C ASP A 37 8.87 33.43 -41.11
N SER A 38 8.69 34.73 -41.25
CA SER A 38 7.52 35.51 -40.91
C SER A 38 6.38 35.20 -41.88
N ALA A 39 5.19 34.94 -41.37
CA ALA A 39 3.96 35.28 -42.08
C ALA A 39 2.79 35.33 -41.11
N ASP A 40 2.37 36.50 -40.85
CA ASP A 40 0.99 37.00 -40.93
C ASP A 40 -0.05 36.35 -40.01
N ALA A 41 -0.42 37.17 -39.01
CA ALA A 41 -1.58 36.95 -38.16
C ALA A 41 -2.88 37.41 -38.87
N PRO A 42 -4.00 36.83 -38.55
CA PRO A 42 -5.17 37.67 -38.28
C PRO A 42 -5.57 37.54 -36.81
N GLN A 43 -5.56 38.65 -36.13
CA GLN A 43 -6.21 38.80 -34.83
C GLN A 43 -7.74 38.74 -35.03
N PRO A 44 -8.45 37.97 -34.22
CA PRO A 44 -9.85 38.25 -33.98
C PRO A 44 -9.93 39.28 -32.84
N SER A 45 -10.27 40.51 -33.21
CA SER A 45 -10.80 41.51 -32.32
C SER A 45 -12.14 41.04 -31.79
N ALA A 46 -12.16 40.48 -30.60
CA ALA A 46 -13.37 40.35 -29.80
C ALA A 46 -13.25 41.34 -28.63
N SER A 47 -13.73 42.52 -28.88
CA SER A 47 -14.05 43.52 -27.86
C SER A 47 -15.17 42.95 -27.00
N ASN A 48 -14.82 42.29 -25.91
CA ASN A 48 -15.74 42.05 -24.82
C ASN A 48 -15.94 43.38 -24.09
N MET A 49 -16.94 44.14 -24.57
CA MET A 49 -17.51 45.26 -23.83
C MET A 49 -18.13 44.71 -22.54
N LEU A 50 -17.41 44.77 -21.45
CA LEU A 50 -17.96 44.66 -20.13
C LEU A 50 -18.91 45.86 -19.89
N PRO A 51 -20.11 45.64 -19.38
CA PRO A 51 -21.01 46.75 -19.06
C PRO A 51 -20.39 47.59 -17.95
N GLU A 52 -20.18 48.89 -18.23
CA GLU A 52 -19.57 49.87 -17.34
C GLU A 52 -20.44 50.33 -16.15
N ALA A 53 -21.41 49.52 -15.73
CA ALA A 53 -22.35 49.86 -14.66
C ALA A 53 -22.26 49.01 -13.40
N MET A 54 -21.23 48.16 -13.27
CA MET A 54 -21.08 47.36 -12.06
C MET A 54 -20.12 48.04 -11.07
N THR A 55 -20.57 48.22 -9.83
CA THR A 55 -19.75 48.74 -8.76
C THR A 55 -18.65 47.73 -8.39
N LEU A 56 -17.56 48.20 -7.75
CA LEU A 56 -16.47 47.34 -7.27
C LEU A 56 -16.99 46.26 -6.33
N SER A 57 -18.06 46.52 -5.59
CA SER A 57 -18.72 45.55 -4.71
C SER A 57 -19.42 44.44 -5.47
N ASP A 58 -20.09 44.76 -6.60
CA ASP A 58 -20.78 43.77 -7.45
C ASP A 58 -19.77 42.84 -8.13
N ARG A 59 -18.62 43.39 -8.55
CA ARG A 59 -17.52 42.60 -9.13
C ARG A 59 -16.90 41.63 -8.10
N ALA A 60 -16.72 42.08 -6.85
CA ALA A 60 -16.22 41.25 -5.78
C ALA A 60 -17.19 40.09 -5.44
N LEU A 61 -18.51 40.39 -5.46
CA LEU A 61 -19.54 39.40 -5.20
C LEU A 61 -19.60 38.32 -6.29
N LEU A 62 -19.49 38.71 -7.58
CA LEU A 62 -19.45 37.78 -8.69
C LEU A 62 -18.22 36.91 -8.65
N LEU A 63 -17.04 37.46 -8.39
CA LEU A 63 -15.80 36.69 -8.23
C LEU A 63 -15.86 35.70 -7.03
N ALA A 64 -16.47 36.12 -5.92
CA ALA A 64 -16.66 35.25 -4.77
C ALA A 64 -17.63 34.10 -5.09
N THR A 65 -18.69 34.36 -5.86
CA THR A 65 -19.67 33.36 -6.28
C THR A 65 -19.07 32.35 -7.27
N ASP A 66 -18.27 32.83 -8.23
CA ASP A 66 -17.56 31.97 -9.18
C ASP A 66 -16.47 31.12 -8.50
N LEU A 67 -15.73 31.72 -7.56
CA LEU A 67 -14.75 30.97 -6.78
C LEU A 67 -15.43 29.90 -5.92
N ASN A 68 -16.56 30.21 -5.28
CA ASN A 68 -17.32 29.23 -4.51
C ASN A 68 -17.93 28.13 -5.38
N ARG A 69 -18.33 28.45 -6.61
CA ARG A 69 -18.79 27.50 -7.61
C ARG A 69 -17.67 26.59 -8.12
N LEU A 70 -16.47 27.14 -8.35
CA LEU A 70 -15.28 26.36 -8.73
C LEU A 70 -14.79 25.46 -7.59
N LEU A 71 -14.83 25.93 -6.36
CA LEU A 71 -14.51 25.12 -5.17
C LEU A 71 -15.59 24.07 -4.88
N GLY A 72 -16.87 24.36 -5.18
CA GLY A 72 -17.97 23.41 -5.06
C GLY A 72 -18.01 22.33 -6.16
N GLN A 73 -17.56 22.64 -7.39
CA GLN A 73 -17.51 21.69 -8.49
C GLN A 73 -16.33 20.71 -8.40
N GLY A 74 -15.34 20.97 -7.53
CA GLY A 74 -14.25 20.05 -7.25
C GLY A 74 -14.61 18.90 -6.30
N GLN A 75 -15.81 18.90 -5.70
CA GLN A 75 -16.25 17.85 -4.77
C GLN A 75 -17.14 16.77 -5.39
N ASP A 76 -17.60 16.92 -6.63
CA ASP A 76 -18.54 15.98 -7.24
C ASP A 76 -17.90 14.93 -8.16
N VAL A 77 -16.56 14.82 -8.23
CA VAL A 77 -15.89 13.86 -9.13
C VAL A 77 -15.13 12.75 -8.41
N ALA A 78 -15.32 12.59 -7.10
CA ALA A 78 -14.74 11.49 -6.33
C ALA A 78 -15.73 10.74 -5.43
N LEU A 79 -17.00 10.64 -5.83
CA LEU A 79 -17.99 9.77 -5.17
C LEU A 79 -17.99 8.39 -5.82
N SER A 80 -16.91 7.66 -5.62
CA SER A 80 -16.90 6.21 -5.87
C SER A 80 -15.74 5.60 -5.11
N LYS A 81 -15.99 5.17 -3.90
CA LYS A 81 -15.28 4.15 -3.12
C LYS A 81 -14.93 4.48 -1.67
N THR A 82 -15.56 5.41 -0.98
CA THR A 82 -15.49 5.30 0.50
C THR A 82 -16.45 6.29 1.14
N ASP A 83 -17.68 5.88 1.43
CA ASP A 83 -18.61 6.58 2.33
C ASP A 83 -18.19 6.45 3.81
N MET A 84 -16.88 6.34 4.08
CA MET A 84 -16.38 6.26 5.46
C MET A 84 -16.15 7.65 6.04
N PRO A 85 -16.58 7.92 7.28
CA PRO A 85 -16.32 9.19 7.96
C PRO A 85 -14.82 9.50 8.00
N VAL A 86 -14.44 10.76 7.79
CA VAL A 86 -13.02 11.21 7.77
C VAL A 86 -12.24 10.79 9.03
N ALA A 87 -12.91 10.75 10.18
CA ALA A 87 -12.31 10.27 11.42
C ALA A 87 -11.96 8.79 11.40
N GLU A 88 -12.78 7.96 10.76
CA GLU A 88 -12.56 6.53 10.60
C GLU A 88 -11.42 6.24 9.62
N GLN A 89 -11.37 6.95 8.50
CA GLN A 89 -10.24 6.90 7.57
C GLN A 89 -8.92 7.24 8.25
N GLY A 90 -8.91 8.25 9.14
CA GLY A 90 -7.75 8.62 9.94
C GLY A 90 -7.28 7.51 10.88
N ARG A 91 -8.21 6.79 11.51
CA ARG A 91 -7.92 5.65 12.40
C ARG A 91 -7.31 4.47 11.64
N ILE A 92 -7.91 4.11 10.51
CA ILE A 92 -7.39 3.04 9.64
C ILE A 92 -5.99 3.38 9.14
N LYS A 93 -5.79 4.58 8.62
CA LYS A 93 -4.47 5.04 8.17
C LYS A 93 -3.42 4.96 9.28
N GLY A 94 -3.75 5.39 10.49
CA GLY A 94 -2.88 5.27 11.66
C GLY A 94 -2.56 3.82 12.03
N MET A 95 -3.54 2.92 11.92
CA MET A 95 -3.36 1.49 12.13
C MET A 95 -2.39 0.89 11.09
N LEU A 96 -2.57 1.20 9.80
CA LEU A 96 -1.70 0.71 8.74
C LEU A 96 -0.27 1.24 8.87
N GLN A 97 -0.09 2.49 9.25
CA GLN A 97 1.24 3.03 9.53
C GLN A 97 1.94 2.26 10.66
N ARG A 98 1.23 1.90 11.73
CA ARG A 98 1.77 1.04 12.81
C ARG A 98 2.12 -0.34 12.31
N ALA A 99 1.30 -0.96 11.47
CA ALA A 99 1.58 -2.25 10.88
C ALA A 99 2.83 -2.21 10.00
N LEU A 100 2.99 -1.17 9.18
CA LEU A 100 4.15 -0.97 8.31
C LEU A 100 5.43 -0.65 9.11
N ALA A 101 5.33 0.02 10.27
CA ALA A 101 6.47 0.27 11.15
C ALA A 101 7.06 -1.02 11.77
N LEU A 102 6.33 -2.14 11.71
CA LEU A 102 6.78 -3.46 12.18
C LEU A 102 7.45 -4.30 11.09
N LEU A 103 7.59 -3.80 9.86
CA LEU A 103 8.32 -4.50 8.80
C LEU A 103 9.75 -4.83 9.25
N GLY A 104 10.21 -6.04 8.91
CA GLY A 104 11.51 -6.53 9.32
C GLY A 104 11.54 -7.16 10.71
N THR A 105 10.46 -7.11 11.50
CA THR A 105 10.39 -7.84 12.78
C THR A 105 10.37 -9.34 12.53
N PRO A 106 11.23 -10.14 13.21
CA PRO A 106 11.32 -11.57 12.96
C PRO A 106 10.02 -12.33 13.25
N TYR A 107 9.74 -13.35 12.42
CA TYR A 107 8.68 -14.30 12.76
C TYR A 107 9.07 -15.15 13.98
N ARG A 108 8.14 -15.27 14.94
CA ARG A 108 8.25 -16.17 16.08
C ARG A 108 6.92 -16.87 16.30
N TRP A 109 6.93 -18.18 16.32
CA TRP A 109 5.75 -18.96 16.67
C TRP A 109 5.24 -18.58 18.06
N GLY A 110 3.97 -18.20 18.17
CA GLY A 110 3.38 -17.70 19.41
C GLY A 110 3.76 -16.27 19.79
N GLY A 111 4.59 -15.58 18.99
CA GLY A 111 5.05 -14.22 19.25
C GLY A 111 3.94 -13.18 19.10
N THR A 112 3.95 -12.16 19.97
CA THR A 112 2.90 -11.12 20.07
C THR A 112 3.45 -9.73 20.34
N SER A 113 4.78 -9.55 20.28
CA SER A 113 5.41 -8.25 20.56
C SER A 113 6.59 -7.99 19.61
N PRO A 114 6.94 -6.70 19.36
CA PRO A 114 8.09 -6.36 18.55
C PRO A 114 9.41 -6.92 19.05
N ASP A 115 9.60 -6.98 20.37
CA ASP A 115 10.84 -7.42 21.01
C ASP A 115 11.05 -8.94 20.88
N GLN A 116 9.97 -9.70 20.91
CA GLN A 116 10.01 -11.16 20.83
C GLN A 116 9.79 -11.70 19.41
N GLY A 117 9.29 -10.86 18.51
CA GLY A 117 8.81 -11.25 17.19
C GLY A 117 7.32 -11.57 17.16
N PHE A 118 6.80 -11.84 15.98
CA PHE A 118 5.38 -12.11 15.75
C PHE A 118 5.12 -13.41 15.02
N ASP A 119 4.02 -14.11 15.34
CA ASP A 119 3.35 -14.96 14.38
C ASP A 119 2.26 -14.17 13.62
N CYS A 120 1.59 -14.78 12.65
CA CYS A 120 0.62 -14.09 11.81
C CYS A 120 -0.52 -13.42 12.58
N SER A 121 -1.15 -14.15 13.49
CA SER A 121 -2.25 -13.63 14.31
C SER A 121 -1.77 -12.76 15.46
N GLY A 122 -0.56 -12.96 15.96
CA GLY A 122 0.06 -12.10 16.96
C GLY A 122 0.35 -10.70 16.43
N LEU A 123 0.84 -10.60 15.18
CA LEU A 123 1.00 -9.31 14.50
C LEU A 123 -0.32 -8.58 14.38
N VAL A 124 -1.35 -9.24 13.84
CA VAL A 124 -2.68 -8.66 13.64
C VAL A 124 -3.28 -8.21 14.97
N GLY A 125 -3.30 -9.07 15.98
CA GLY A 125 -3.82 -8.73 17.31
C GLY A 125 -3.07 -7.57 17.97
N TYR A 126 -1.74 -7.52 17.84
CA TYR A 126 -0.93 -6.42 18.34
C TYR A 126 -1.29 -5.08 17.68
N VAL A 127 -1.42 -5.07 16.35
CA VAL A 127 -1.74 -3.85 15.58
C VAL A 127 -3.14 -3.34 15.95
N PHE A 128 -4.15 -4.20 15.95
CA PHE A 128 -5.53 -3.83 16.27
C PHE A 128 -5.68 -3.31 17.69
N ARG A 129 -5.09 -4.00 18.67
CA ARG A 129 -5.11 -3.56 20.07
C ARG A 129 -4.46 -2.19 20.25
N ASN A 130 -3.26 -1.99 19.71
CA ASN A 130 -2.49 -0.76 19.97
C ASN A 130 -2.92 0.43 19.11
N ALA A 131 -3.53 0.20 17.96
CA ALA A 131 -3.98 1.27 17.08
C ALA A 131 -5.45 1.66 17.30
N LEU A 132 -6.30 0.66 17.55
CA LEU A 132 -7.76 0.82 17.56
C LEU A 132 -8.38 0.49 18.92
N GLY A 133 -7.64 -0.14 19.84
CA GLY A 133 -8.19 -0.65 21.11
C GLY A 133 -9.06 -1.91 20.94
N ILE A 134 -8.99 -2.57 19.78
CA ILE A 134 -9.81 -3.75 19.47
C ILE A 134 -9.05 -5.04 19.83
N GLU A 135 -9.65 -5.85 20.68
CA GLU A 135 -9.13 -7.17 21.04
C GLU A 135 -9.66 -8.23 20.07
N LEU A 136 -8.74 -8.91 19.40
CA LEU A 136 -9.04 -10.01 18.49
C LEU A 136 -8.69 -11.36 19.12
N PRO A 137 -9.36 -12.45 18.70
CA PRO A 137 -8.98 -13.80 19.12
C PRO A 137 -7.51 -14.11 18.83
N ARG A 138 -6.88 -14.93 19.67
CA ARG A 138 -5.42 -15.21 19.56
C ARG A 138 -5.03 -15.97 18.29
N VAL A 139 -5.88 -16.79 17.74
CA VAL A 139 -5.55 -17.65 16.60
C VAL A 139 -6.30 -17.28 15.34
N SER A 140 -5.65 -17.35 14.18
CA SER A 140 -6.19 -16.94 12.89
C SER A 140 -7.54 -17.59 12.55
N ARG A 141 -7.76 -18.85 12.93
CA ARG A 141 -9.03 -19.55 12.70
C ARG A 141 -10.21 -18.96 13.47
N GLU A 142 -9.95 -18.44 14.66
CA GLU A 142 -10.99 -17.77 15.46
C GLU A 142 -11.19 -16.34 14.97
N MET A 143 -10.13 -15.65 14.54
CA MET A 143 -10.23 -14.34 13.86
C MET A 143 -11.09 -14.44 12.60
N ALA A 144 -11.00 -15.54 11.86
CA ALA A 144 -11.81 -15.80 10.66
C ALA A 144 -13.32 -16.01 10.95
N LYS A 145 -13.74 -16.00 12.20
CA LYS A 145 -15.15 -16.02 12.62
C LYS A 145 -15.64 -14.67 13.14
N THR A 146 -14.76 -13.67 13.19
CA THR A 146 -15.05 -12.33 13.74
C THR A 146 -15.33 -11.35 12.61
N GLY A 147 -16.31 -10.46 12.81
CA GLY A 147 -16.67 -9.42 11.84
C GLY A 147 -17.43 -9.95 10.63
N GLU A 148 -17.65 -9.08 9.66
CA GLU A 148 -18.41 -9.34 8.45
C GLU A 148 -17.53 -9.94 7.34
N VAL A 149 -18.08 -10.90 6.58
CA VAL A 149 -17.41 -11.45 5.38
C VAL A 149 -17.47 -10.43 4.25
N ILE A 150 -16.31 -10.11 3.69
CA ILE A 150 -16.18 -9.13 2.60
C ILE A 150 -15.83 -9.85 1.30
N ALA A 151 -16.53 -9.52 0.23
CA ALA A 151 -16.18 -9.99 -1.10
C ALA A 151 -14.81 -9.39 -1.54
N ARG A 152 -14.05 -10.15 -2.34
CA ARG A 152 -12.69 -9.76 -2.71
C ARG A 152 -12.61 -8.40 -3.42
N ASP A 153 -13.58 -8.06 -4.24
CA ASP A 153 -13.70 -6.80 -4.98
C ASP A 153 -14.17 -5.62 -4.11
N SER A 154 -14.70 -5.93 -2.93
CA SER A 154 -15.22 -4.95 -1.96
C SER A 154 -14.27 -4.73 -0.77
N MET A 155 -13.07 -5.34 -0.80
CA MET A 155 -12.07 -5.15 0.26
C MET A 155 -11.57 -3.72 0.31
N THR A 156 -11.44 -3.20 1.52
CA THR A 156 -10.85 -1.89 1.82
C THR A 156 -9.65 -2.03 2.76
N GLU A 157 -8.84 -1.01 2.82
CA GLU A 157 -7.71 -0.92 3.74
C GLU A 157 -8.13 -1.22 5.18
N GLY A 158 -7.39 -2.08 5.87
CA GLY A 158 -7.69 -2.51 7.23
C GLY A 158 -8.44 -3.84 7.33
N ASP A 159 -9.07 -4.32 6.26
CA ASP A 159 -9.71 -5.64 6.27
C ASP A 159 -8.70 -6.76 6.56
N LEU A 160 -9.14 -7.79 7.26
CA LEU A 160 -8.35 -8.99 7.50
C LEU A 160 -8.47 -9.93 6.29
N VAL A 161 -7.32 -10.42 5.82
CA VAL A 161 -7.26 -11.40 4.73
C VAL A 161 -6.78 -12.74 5.26
N PHE A 162 -7.53 -13.79 4.95
CA PHE A 162 -7.29 -15.14 5.46
C PHE A 162 -6.85 -16.09 4.36
N PHE A 163 -5.90 -16.94 4.72
CA PHE A 163 -5.31 -17.90 3.80
C PHE A 163 -5.33 -19.29 4.40
N GLY A 164 -5.32 -20.29 3.53
CA GLY A 164 -5.31 -21.66 3.99
C GLY A 164 -5.44 -22.68 2.87
N ARG A 165 -5.84 -23.89 3.24
CA ARG A 165 -6.03 -25.02 2.33
C ARG A 165 -7.17 -25.92 2.78
N ARG A 166 -7.90 -26.50 1.83
CA ARG A 166 -8.95 -27.50 2.08
C ARG A 166 -9.98 -27.04 3.13
N GLY A 167 -10.41 -25.78 3.03
CA GLY A 167 -11.40 -25.18 3.94
C GLY A 167 -10.87 -24.84 5.34
N ARG A 168 -9.57 -24.95 5.59
CA ARG A 168 -8.96 -24.64 6.88
C ARG A 168 -8.07 -23.40 6.80
N VAL A 169 -8.43 -22.37 7.54
CA VAL A 169 -7.59 -21.17 7.72
C VAL A 169 -6.37 -21.53 8.55
N ASP A 170 -5.20 -21.17 8.06
CA ASP A 170 -3.91 -21.36 8.74
C ASP A 170 -3.05 -20.09 8.77
N HIS A 171 -3.50 -19.00 8.15
CA HIS A 171 -2.77 -17.74 8.11
C HIS A 171 -3.69 -16.53 7.99
N VAL A 172 -3.20 -15.36 8.44
CA VAL A 172 -3.92 -14.07 8.40
C VAL A 172 -2.96 -12.92 8.13
N GLY A 173 -3.45 -11.87 7.47
CA GLY A 173 -2.76 -10.59 7.26
C GLY A 173 -3.74 -9.42 7.28
N ILE A 174 -3.23 -8.20 7.22
CA ILE A 174 -3.99 -6.95 7.15
C ILE A 174 -3.88 -6.39 5.73
N TYR A 175 -5.01 -6.14 5.10
CA TYR A 175 -5.06 -5.59 3.74
C TYR A 175 -4.62 -4.12 3.72
N LEU A 176 -3.79 -3.77 2.73
CA LEU A 176 -3.20 -2.44 2.56
C LEU A 176 -3.75 -1.68 1.36
N GLY A 177 -4.73 -2.28 0.66
CA GLY A 177 -5.15 -1.77 -0.65
C GLY A 177 -4.32 -2.33 -1.82
N GLU A 178 -4.80 -2.14 -3.04
CA GLU A 178 -4.10 -2.48 -4.29
C GLU A 178 -3.58 -3.93 -4.35
N GLY A 179 -4.37 -4.89 -3.85
CA GLY A 179 -3.98 -6.30 -3.83
C GLY A 179 -2.80 -6.62 -2.91
N ARG A 180 -2.43 -5.74 -1.98
CA ARG A 180 -1.30 -5.93 -1.05
C ARG A 180 -1.76 -6.14 0.38
N PHE A 181 -0.99 -6.89 1.16
CA PHE A 181 -1.25 -7.11 2.58
C PHE A 181 0.04 -7.26 3.37
N VAL A 182 0.03 -6.86 4.65
CA VAL A 182 1.13 -7.04 5.59
C VAL A 182 0.86 -8.25 6.49
N HIS A 183 1.90 -9.05 6.75
CA HIS A 183 1.81 -10.26 7.55
C HIS A 183 3.16 -10.72 8.11
N ALA A 184 3.15 -11.63 9.08
CA ALA A 184 4.31 -12.39 9.53
C ALA A 184 4.22 -13.81 8.94
N PRO A 185 5.00 -14.14 7.87
CA PRO A 185 4.70 -15.31 7.03
C PRO A 185 5.02 -16.66 7.68
N ARG A 186 6.22 -16.85 8.20
CA ARG A 186 6.69 -18.13 8.79
C ARG A 186 8.07 -17.99 9.41
N THR A 187 8.51 -19.01 10.15
CA THR A 187 9.87 -19.12 10.70
C THR A 187 10.94 -18.90 9.64
N GLY A 188 11.95 -18.09 9.96
CA GLY A 188 13.05 -17.72 9.09
C GLY A 188 12.70 -16.62 8.08
N LYS A 189 11.57 -15.94 8.27
CA LYS A 189 11.15 -14.76 7.55
C LYS A 189 10.72 -13.67 8.53
N ASP A 190 10.71 -12.44 8.05
CA ASP A 190 10.30 -11.29 8.82
C ASP A 190 8.92 -10.81 8.40
N VAL A 191 8.31 -9.93 9.20
CA VAL A 191 7.10 -9.19 8.82
C VAL A 191 7.35 -8.50 7.48
N THR A 192 6.48 -8.73 6.53
CA THR A 192 6.65 -8.27 5.15
C THR A 192 5.32 -7.95 4.49
N VAL A 193 5.38 -7.25 3.36
CA VAL A 193 4.24 -7.03 2.46
C VAL A 193 4.27 -8.07 1.34
N SER A 194 3.12 -8.67 1.05
CA SER A 194 2.93 -9.63 -0.03
C SER A 194 1.74 -9.25 -0.91
N SER A 195 1.65 -9.87 -2.11
CA SER A 195 0.56 -9.67 -3.05
C SER A 195 -0.51 -10.76 -2.93
N LEU A 196 -1.78 -10.35 -3.05
CA LEU A 196 -2.94 -11.24 -3.22
C LEU A 196 -3.12 -11.72 -4.66
N ASP A 197 -2.56 -11.00 -5.63
CA ASP A 197 -2.83 -11.19 -7.05
C ASP A 197 -1.80 -12.07 -7.73
N SER A 198 -0.68 -12.30 -7.06
CA SER A 198 0.43 -13.07 -7.63
C SER A 198 1.16 -13.93 -6.59
N GLY A 199 1.90 -14.94 -7.07
CA GLY A 199 2.78 -15.77 -6.27
C GLY A 199 2.06 -16.75 -5.35
N TYR A 200 2.70 -17.10 -4.24
CA TYR A 200 2.24 -18.14 -3.32
C TYR A 200 0.88 -17.86 -2.69
N TRP A 201 0.62 -16.60 -2.35
CA TRP A 201 -0.57 -16.21 -1.57
C TRP A 201 -1.84 -16.12 -2.41
N SER A 202 -1.74 -15.83 -3.71
CA SER A 202 -2.90 -15.74 -4.60
C SER A 202 -3.72 -17.04 -4.66
N GLY A 203 -3.02 -18.18 -4.67
CA GLY A 203 -3.66 -19.50 -4.66
C GLY A 203 -4.07 -20.03 -3.26
N LYS A 204 -3.84 -19.22 -2.20
CA LYS A 204 -4.15 -19.58 -0.81
C LYS A 204 -5.25 -18.71 -0.21
N PHE A 205 -5.61 -17.61 -0.84
CA PHE A 205 -6.67 -16.73 -0.36
C PHE A 205 -7.98 -17.51 -0.20
N MET A 206 -8.63 -17.34 0.94
CA MET A 206 -9.89 -17.99 1.28
C MET A 206 -11.03 -17.00 1.45
N GLU A 207 -10.84 -15.99 2.29
CA GLU A 207 -11.86 -14.99 2.59
C GLU A 207 -11.22 -13.71 3.11
N ALA A 208 -11.99 -12.62 3.09
CA ALA A 208 -11.68 -11.39 3.79
C ALA A 208 -12.77 -11.06 4.81
N ARG A 209 -12.40 -10.38 5.88
CA ARG A 209 -13.34 -9.93 6.91
C ARG A 209 -13.06 -8.52 7.36
N ARG A 210 -14.13 -7.77 7.56
CA ARG A 210 -14.11 -6.47 8.20
C ARG A 210 -14.47 -6.63 9.67
N VAL A 211 -13.59 -6.14 10.53
CA VAL A 211 -13.80 -6.18 11.98
C VAL A 211 -14.68 -5.00 12.37
N ASP A 212 -15.64 -5.21 13.27
CA ASP A 212 -16.49 -4.13 13.77
C ASP A 212 -15.66 -3.04 14.46
N GLY A 213 -15.97 -1.78 14.16
CA GLY A 213 -15.28 -0.64 14.75
C GLY A 213 -14.05 -0.14 13.98
N ILE A 214 -13.89 -0.57 12.73
CA ILE A 214 -12.94 0.00 11.77
C ILE A 214 -13.68 0.63 10.62
#